data_9310a6cba8f10419c5524d90fc88a8e5
#
_entry.id   9310a6cba8f10419c5524d90fc88a8e5
#
_cell.length_a   1.000
_cell.length_b   1.000
_cell.length_c   1.000
_cell.angle_alpha   90.00
_cell.angle_beta   90.00
_cell.angle_gamma   90.00
#
_symmetry.space_group_name_H-M   'P 1'
#
loop_
_entity.id
_entity.type
_entity.pdbx_description
1 polymer ?
#
loop_
_entity_poly.entity_id
_entity_poly.type
_entity_poly.pdbx_seq_one_letter_code
_entity_poly.pdbx_strand_id
1 'polypeptide(L)'
;MKNFFLKTAYLLGQESKCVSRQVGAVIADHKRIISTGINGSPSGFENCCDHFPNYVPTLHREEHHKWSSMNEVHAEMNAILFAAAEGKAVEGSEIYTILQPCDECLKNIIAAKIKKIYYVIPYDKATQDNALWSIIEHEQVNDTELLEWIENEDEYLTYLNTTRDI
;
A
#
# COMPACT_ATOMS: atom_id res chain seq x y z
N MET A 1 1.54 -18.67 4.71
CA MET A 1 2.01 -17.46 5.42
C MET A 1 1.85 -16.20 4.56
N LYS A 2 2.23 -16.24 3.29
CA LYS A 2 2.11 -15.11 2.35
C LYS A 2 0.70 -14.52 2.33
N ASN A 3 -0.34 -15.33 2.11
CA ASN A 3 -1.73 -14.91 2.13
C ASN A 3 -2.17 -14.35 3.50
N PHE A 4 -1.62 -14.85 4.61
CA PHE A 4 -1.89 -14.28 5.93
C PHE A 4 -1.41 -12.83 6.04
N PHE A 5 -0.18 -12.53 5.58
CA PHE A 5 0.34 -11.17 5.62
C PHE A 5 -0.39 -10.24 4.65
N LEU A 6 -0.77 -10.74 3.47
CA LEU A 6 -1.56 -9.96 2.52
C LEU A 6 -2.98 -9.68 3.04
N LYS A 7 -3.66 -10.66 3.64
CA LYS A 7 -4.96 -10.44 4.32
C LYS A 7 -4.81 -9.43 5.47
N THR A 8 -3.71 -9.51 6.23
CA THR A 8 -3.42 -8.54 7.30
C THR A 8 -3.21 -7.14 6.73
N ALA A 9 -2.45 -7.00 5.65
CA ALA A 9 -2.25 -5.72 4.98
C ALA A 9 -3.58 -5.14 4.47
N TYR A 10 -4.45 -5.97 3.90
CA TYR A 10 -5.78 -5.57 3.48
C TYR A 10 -6.62 -5.02 4.66
N LEU A 11 -6.75 -5.80 5.73
CA LEU A 11 -7.52 -5.39 6.92
C LEU A 11 -7.00 -4.10 7.55
N LEU A 12 -5.67 -3.93 7.61
CA LEU A 12 -5.07 -2.68 8.08
C LEU A 12 -5.44 -1.51 7.17
N GLY A 13 -5.45 -1.72 5.86
CA GLY A 13 -5.84 -0.70 4.89
C GLY A 13 -7.24 -0.15 5.14
N GLN A 14 -8.19 -0.98 5.59
CA GLN A 14 -9.57 -0.55 5.89
C GLN A 14 -9.64 0.53 6.99
N GLU A 15 -8.62 0.65 7.82
CA GLU A 15 -8.51 1.70 8.84
C GLU A 15 -8.02 3.05 8.29
N SER A 16 -7.59 3.08 7.02
CA SER A 16 -7.15 4.32 6.37
C SER A 16 -8.29 5.34 6.28
N LYS A 17 -7.94 6.60 6.51
CA LYS A 17 -8.85 7.75 6.36
C LYS A 17 -8.76 8.39 4.97
N CYS A 18 -8.02 7.79 4.04
CA CYS A 18 -7.98 8.26 2.66
C CYS A 18 -9.29 7.95 1.94
N VAL A 19 -9.89 8.96 1.32
CA VAL A 19 -11.17 8.85 0.60
C VAL A 19 -11.03 8.24 -0.79
N SER A 20 -9.80 8.08 -1.28
CA SER A 20 -9.52 7.57 -2.64
C SER A 20 -9.01 6.14 -2.63
N ARG A 21 -7.95 5.86 -1.88
CA ARG A 21 -7.34 4.52 -1.81
C ARG A 21 -6.94 4.21 -0.39
N GLN A 22 -7.44 3.12 0.12
CA GLN A 22 -7.13 2.60 1.45
C GLN A 22 -6.11 1.48 1.31
N VAL A 23 -4.89 1.72 1.75
CA VAL A 23 -3.76 0.81 1.58
C VAL A 23 -3.13 0.50 2.93
N GLY A 24 -2.86 -0.77 3.16
CA GLY A 24 -2.05 -1.24 4.28
C GLY A 24 -0.81 -1.97 3.77
N ALA A 25 0.23 -1.94 4.59
CA ALA A 25 1.47 -2.66 4.36
C ALA A 25 1.92 -3.41 5.62
N VAL A 26 2.51 -4.57 5.43
CA VAL A 26 3.08 -5.41 6.49
C VAL A 26 4.54 -5.69 6.15
N ILE A 27 5.46 -5.39 7.06
CA ILE A 27 6.84 -5.83 6.99
C ILE A 27 7.00 -7.03 7.92
N ALA A 28 7.51 -8.13 7.38
CA ALA A 28 7.69 -9.37 8.14
C ALA A 28 9.06 -10.01 7.89
N ASP A 29 9.57 -10.69 8.90
CA ASP A 29 10.77 -11.53 8.83
C ASP A 29 10.53 -12.85 9.57
N HIS A 30 11.01 -13.97 9.01
CA HIS A 30 10.88 -15.30 9.59
C HIS A 30 9.48 -15.60 10.17
N LYS A 31 8.43 -15.27 9.45
CA LYS A 31 7.01 -15.46 9.82
C LYS A 31 6.52 -14.57 10.98
N ARG A 32 7.26 -13.52 11.31
CA ARG A 32 6.88 -12.53 12.34
C ARG A 32 6.69 -11.17 11.72
N ILE A 33 5.62 -10.50 12.09
CA ILE A 33 5.42 -9.09 11.73
C ILE A 33 6.41 -8.24 12.52
N ILE A 34 7.20 -7.44 11.80
CA ILE A 34 8.13 -6.46 12.37
C ILE A 34 7.41 -5.13 12.55
N SER A 35 6.72 -4.69 11.51
CA SER A 35 6.03 -3.40 11.46
C SER A 35 4.86 -3.45 10.50
N THR A 36 3.94 -2.51 10.68
CA THR A 36 2.80 -2.30 9.81
C THR A 36 2.65 -0.83 9.46
N GLY A 37 2.00 -0.54 8.35
CA GLY A 37 1.71 0.84 7.94
C GLY A 37 0.36 0.93 7.26
N ILE A 38 -0.27 2.09 7.39
CA ILE A 38 -1.53 2.46 6.76
C ILE A 38 -1.28 3.80 6.08
N ASN A 39 -1.81 4.01 4.89
CA ASN A 39 -1.66 5.33 4.25
C ASN A 39 -2.55 6.37 4.95
N GLY A 40 -2.03 7.59 5.06
CA GLY A 40 -2.75 8.70 5.68
C GLY A 40 -1.84 9.84 6.12
N SER A 41 -2.47 10.86 6.65
CA SER A 41 -1.78 12.05 7.17
C SER A 41 -0.98 11.73 8.44
N PRO A 42 0.13 12.43 8.68
CA PRO A 42 0.85 12.34 9.94
C PRO A 42 -0.06 12.62 11.15
N SER A 43 0.23 11.96 12.27
CA SER A 43 -0.55 12.13 13.51
C SER A 43 -0.62 13.61 13.93
N GLY A 44 -1.84 14.08 14.23
CA GLY A 44 -2.09 15.47 14.61
C GLY A 44 -2.34 16.40 13.42
N PHE A 45 -2.25 15.93 12.19
CA PHE A 45 -2.65 16.67 10.99
C PHE A 45 -4.07 16.29 10.55
N GLU A 46 -4.71 17.14 9.70
CA GLU A 46 -6.04 16.90 9.14
C GLU A 46 -6.07 15.58 8.34
N ASN A 47 -7.11 14.76 8.54
CA ASN A 47 -7.27 13.54 7.75
C ASN A 47 -7.85 13.84 6.37
N CYS A 48 -7.57 12.96 5.43
CA CYS A 48 -8.10 13.07 4.07
C CYS A 48 -9.64 13.13 4.03
N CYS A 49 -10.34 12.31 4.82
CA CYS A 49 -11.79 12.32 4.88
C CYS A 49 -12.38 13.62 5.46
N ASP A 50 -11.64 14.32 6.33
CA ASP A 50 -12.06 15.60 6.89
C ASP A 50 -11.87 16.73 5.86
N HIS A 51 -10.78 16.65 5.08
CA HIS A 51 -10.47 17.60 3.99
C HIS A 51 -11.41 17.43 2.79
N PHE A 52 -11.80 16.20 2.47
CA PHE A 52 -12.68 15.86 1.35
C PHE A 52 -13.98 15.19 1.80
N PRO A 53 -14.86 15.85 2.60
CA PRO A 53 -16.05 15.20 3.17
C PRO A 53 -17.08 14.78 2.13
N ASN A 54 -17.03 15.35 0.92
CA ASN A 54 -17.93 15.06 -0.20
C ASN A 54 -17.15 14.60 -1.44
N TYR A 55 -16.15 13.72 -1.24
CA TYR A 55 -15.31 13.25 -2.31
C TYR A 55 -16.10 12.51 -3.40
N VAL A 56 -15.93 12.96 -4.63
CA VAL A 56 -16.45 12.31 -5.84
C VAL A 56 -15.27 12.05 -6.78
N PRO A 57 -14.92 10.79 -7.08
CA PRO A 57 -13.73 10.45 -7.86
C PRO A 57 -13.64 11.17 -9.21
N THR A 58 -14.75 11.27 -9.93
CA THR A 58 -14.80 11.92 -11.24
C THR A 58 -14.59 13.44 -11.21
N LEU A 59 -14.82 14.09 -10.07
CA LEU A 59 -14.73 15.55 -9.92
C LEU A 59 -13.49 15.99 -9.13
N HIS A 60 -13.07 15.23 -8.11
CA HIS A 60 -12.06 15.67 -7.14
C HIS A 60 -10.73 14.91 -7.23
N ARG A 61 -10.60 13.97 -8.19
CA ARG A 61 -9.42 13.10 -8.29
C ARG A 61 -8.09 13.87 -8.39
N GLU A 62 -8.07 14.92 -9.21
CA GLU A 62 -6.85 15.71 -9.44
C GLU A 62 -6.49 16.54 -8.20
N GLU A 63 -7.49 17.20 -7.58
CA GLU A 63 -7.32 17.96 -6.36
C GLU A 63 -6.86 17.08 -5.20
N HIS A 64 -7.53 15.93 -5.02
CA HIS A 64 -7.13 14.92 -4.04
C HIS A 64 -5.70 14.46 -4.27
N HIS A 65 -5.32 14.12 -5.51
CA HIS A 65 -3.96 13.67 -5.81
C HIS A 65 -2.91 14.72 -5.44
N LYS A 66 -3.17 16.00 -5.74
CA LYS A 66 -2.29 17.10 -5.37
C LYS A 66 -2.18 17.26 -3.85
N TRP A 67 -3.30 17.19 -3.14
CA TRP A 67 -3.33 17.31 -1.69
C TRP A 67 -2.65 16.10 -1.02
N SER A 68 -3.00 14.90 -1.42
CA SER A 68 -2.48 13.67 -0.81
C SER A 68 -0.98 13.50 -1.03
N SER A 69 -0.45 13.90 -2.19
CA SER A 69 0.99 13.86 -2.45
C SER A 69 1.81 14.78 -1.53
N MET A 70 1.19 15.79 -0.94
CA MET A 70 1.84 16.72 0.00
C MET A 70 1.59 16.36 1.47
N ASN A 71 0.49 15.69 1.78
CA ASN A 71 0.00 15.57 3.14
C ASN A 71 -0.16 14.12 3.64
N GLU A 72 -0.21 13.14 2.76
CA GLU A 72 -0.32 11.73 3.15
C GLU A 72 1.01 10.99 2.97
N VAL A 73 1.31 10.10 3.89
CA VAL A 73 2.40 9.14 3.81
C VAL A 73 1.83 7.81 3.33
N HIS A 74 2.45 7.18 2.35
CA HIS A 74 2.02 5.88 1.86
C HIS A 74 2.22 4.78 2.91
N ALA A 75 1.43 3.72 2.82
CA ALA A 75 1.44 2.63 3.80
C ALA A 75 2.81 1.97 3.95
N GLU A 76 3.51 1.75 2.84
CA GLU A 76 4.84 1.15 2.82
C GLU A 76 5.86 2.02 3.56
N MET A 77 5.79 3.35 3.33
CA MET A 77 6.65 4.30 4.03
C MET A 77 6.32 4.37 5.52
N ASN A 78 5.03 4.39 5.89
CA ASN A 78 4.64 4.35 7.29
C ASN A 78 5.14 3.08 7.98
N ALA A 79 5.09 1.92 7.31
CA ALA A 79 5.63 0.68 7.87
C ALA A 79 7.14 0.78 8.13
N ILE A 80 7.92 1.38 7.22
CA ILE A 80 9.36 1.60 7.38
C ILE A 80 9.64 2.62 8.51
N LEU A 81 8.91 3.73 8.51
CA LEU A 81 9.10 4.81 9.49
C LEU A 81 8.72 4.36 10.91
N PHE A 82 7.64 3.57 11.08
CA PHE A 82 7.28 3.02 12.39
C PHE A 82 8.31 2.01 12.89
N ALA A 83 8.84 1.15 12.01
CA ALA A 83 9.96 0.27 12.38
C ALA A 83 11.16 1.10 12.87
N ALA A 84 11.52 2.16 12.14
CA ALA A 84 12.62 3.04 12.51
C ALA A 84 12.37 3.75 13.85
N ALA A 85 11.17 4.25 14.09
CA ALA A 85 10.79 4.90 15.35
C ALA A 85 10.87 3.96 16.55
N GLU A 86 10.63 2.66 16.34
CA GLU A 86 10.74 1.61 17.36
C GLU A 86 12.14 0.98 17.45
N GLY A 87 13.08 1.45 16.65
CA GLY A 87 14.44 0.88 16.60
C GLY A 87 14.51 -0.54 16.04
N LYS A 88 13.55 -0.93 15.21
CA LYS A 88 13.49 -2.24 14.57
C LYS A 88 14.15 -2.22 13.21
N ALA A 89 15.10 -3.15 12.96
CA ALA A 89 15.70 -3.31 11.65
C ALA A 89 14.72 -3.96 10.67
N VAL A 90 14.67 -3.44 9.44
CA VAL A 90 13.89 -4.02 8.33
C VAL A 90 14.77 -4.63 7.24
N GLU A 91 16.10 -4.48 7.34
CA GLU A 91 17.04 -5.07 6.38
C GLU A 91 16.85 -6.60 6.29
N GLY A 92 16.76 -7.12 5.08
CA GLY A 92 16.56 -8.54 4.79
C GLY A 92 15.14 -9.06 5.02
N SER A 93 14.21 -8.21 5.44
CA SER A 93 12.79 -8.57 5.61
C SER A 93 12.04 -8.59 4.27
N GLU A 94 10.76 -8.91 4.33
CA GLU A 94 9.83 -8.90 3.20
C GLU A 94 8.70 -7.92 3.48
N ILE A 95 8.20 -7.24 2.43
CA ILE A 95 7.05 -6.34 2.54
C ILE A 95 5.87 -6.88 1.73
N TYR A 96 4.70 -6.78 2.31
CA TYR A 96 3.43 -7.27 1.79
C TYR A 96 2.44 -6.12 1.69
N THR A 97 1.87 -5.90 0.51
CA THR A 97 0.86 -4.86 0.27
C THR A 97 -0.15 -5.34 -0.75
N ILE A 98 -1.38 -4.84 -0.70
CA ILE A 98 -2.40 -5.21 -1.68
C ILE A 98 -2.12 -4.54 -3.02
N LEU A 99 -1.76 -3.27 -2.99
CA LEU A 99 -1.45 -2.51 -4.20
C LEU A 99 0.06 -2.52 -4.46
N GLN A 100 0.47 -2.69 -5.72
CA GLN A 100 1.87 -2.56 -6.12
C GLN A 100 2.46 -1.21 -5.65
N PRO A 101 3.62 -1.20 -5.00
CA PRO A 101 4.28 0.04 -4.59
C PRO A 101 4.52 0.99 -5.77
N CYS A 102 4.27 2.27 -5.57
CA CYS A 102 4.65 3.31 -6.53
C CYS A 102 6.18 3.48 -6.59
N ASP A 103 6.67 4.22 -7.59
CA ASP A 103 8.11 4.44 -7.79
C ASP A 103 8.80 5.10 -6.58
N GLU A 104 8.09 6.00 -5.88
CA GLU A 104 8.59 6.62 -4.65
C GLU A 104 8.76 5.61 -3.51
N CYS A 105 7.76 4.74 -3.30
CA CYS A 105 7.84 3.68 -2.30
C CYS A 105 8.90 2.64 -2.69
N LEU A 106 8.98 2.25 -3.96
CA LEU A 106 9.93 1.26 -4.45
C LEU A 106 11.38 1.63 -4.12
N LYS A 107 11.80 2.88 -4.45
CA LYS A 107 13.17 3.32 -4.15
C LYS A 107 13.49 3.33 -2.66
N ASN A 108 12.50 3.68 -1.81
CA ASN A 108 12.68 3.70 -0.37
C ASN A 108 12.70 2.28 0.24
N ILE A 109 11.89 1.35 -0.28
CA ILE A 109 11.92 -0.08 0.09
C ILE A 109 13.31 -0.66 -0.20
N ILE A 110 13.86 -0.37 -1.39
CA ILE A 110 15.21 -0.81 -1.78
C ILE A 110 16.28 -0.17 -0.88
N ALA A 111 16.18 1.14 -0.63
CA ALA A 111 17.12 1.85 0.24
C ALA A 111 17.08 1.34 1.69
N ALA A 112 15.92 0.89 2.18
CA ALA A 112 15.77 0.23 3.48
C ALA A 112 16.29 -1.23 3.49
N LYS A 113 16.81 -1.73 2.36
CA LYS A 113 17.35 -3.08 2.16
C LYS A 113 16.35 -4.21 2.44
N ILE A 114 15.07 -3.95 2.22
CA ILE A 114 14.04 -4.99 2.17
C ILE A 114 14.34 -5.88 0.98
N LYS A 115 14.34 -7.20 1.18
CA LYS A 115 14.79 -8.15 0.15
C LYS A 115 13.72 -8.49 -0.89
N LYS A 116 12.44 -8.45 -0.52
CA LYS A 116 11.36 -8.89 -1.40
C LYS A 116 10.05 -8.14 -1.17
N ILE A 117 9.33 -7.91 -2.27
CA ILE A 117 8.01 -7.29 -2.29
C ILE A 117 6.97 -8.32 -2.74
N TYR A 118 5.87 -8.43 -1.99
CA TYR A 118 4.67 -9.16 -2.40
C TYR A 118 3.51 -8.20 -2.57
N TYR A 119 2.83 -8.25 -3.71
CA TYR A 119 1.64 -7.45 -3.96
C TYR A 119 0.59 -8.26 -4.71
N VAL A 120 -0.66 -7.80 -4.70
CA VAL A 120 -1.79 -8.48 -5.35
C VAL A 120 -2.18 -7.74 -6.63
N ILE A 121 -2.48 -6.45 -6.52
CA ILE A 121 -3.02 -5.63 -7.60
C ILE A 121 -1.92 -4.77 -8.19
N PRO A 122 -1.64 -4.86 -9.50
CA PRO A 122 -0.72 -3.95 -10.18
C PRO A 122 -1.21 -2.50 -10.07
N TYR A 123 -0.27 -1.58 -9.89
CA TYR A 123 -0.57 -0.16 -9.82
C TYR A 123 -0.38 0.51 -11.19
N ASP A 124 -1.43 1.12 -11.70
CA ASP A 124 -1.47 1.76 -13.03
C ASP A 124 -0.49 2.92 -13.21
N LYS A 125 -0.08 3.56 -12.10
CA LYS A 125 0.90 4.66 -12.08
C LYS A 125 2.32 4.20 -11.74
N ALA A 126 2.55 2.92 -11.45
CA ALA A 126 3.90 2.39 -11.34
C ALA A 126 4.51 2.34 -12.73
N THR A 127 5.69 2.92 -12.92
CA THR A 127 6.40 2.90 -14.19
C THR A 127 6.85 1.47 -14.47
N GLN A 128 6.24 0.81 -15.45
CA GLN A 128 6.51 -0.60 -15.75
C GLN A 128 7.96 -0.85 -16.15
N ASP A 129 8.61 0.13 -16.80
CA ASP A 129 10.00 0.07 -17.23
C ASP A 129 10.98 0.62 -16.19
N ASN A 130 10.55 0.81 -14.93
CA ASN A 130 11.44 1.28 -13.88
C ASN A 130 12.51 0.24 -13.57
N ALA A 131 13.75 0.56 -13.89
CA ALA A 131 14.91 -0.32 -13.72
C ALA A 131 15.12 -0.80 -12.26
N LEU A 132 14.56 -0.09 -11.27
CA LEU A 132 14.62 -0.50 -9.86
C LEU A 132 13.94 -1.84 -9.59
N TRP A 133 12.92 -2.22 -10.38
CA TRP A 133 12.29 -3.53 -10.26
C TRP A 133 13.24 -4.69 -10.58
N SER A 134 14.31 -4.45 -11.34
CA SER A 134 15.31 -5.48 -11.67
C SER A 134 16.28 -5.81 -10.54
N ILE A 135 16.36 -4.96 -9.51
CA ILE A 135 17.31 -5.11 -8.39
C ILE A 135 16.67 -5.56 -7.09
N ILE A 136 15.36 -5.78 -7.06
CA ILE A 136 14.65 -6.32 -5.91
C ILE A 136 13.80 -7.51 -6.32
N GLU A 137 13.78 -8.55 -5.52
CA GLU A 137 12.84 -9.64 -5.72
C GLU A 137 11.40 -9.16 -5.51
N HIS A 138 10.51 -9.51 -6.42
CA HIS A 138 9.10 -9.18 -6.29
C HIS A 138 8.20 -10.27 -6.85
N GLU A 139 6.98 -10.35 -6.34
CA GLU A 139 6.00 -11.34 -6.73
C GLU A 139 4.60 -10.72 -6.71
N GLN A 140 3.95 -10.72 -7.87
CA GLN A 140 2.50 -10.52 -7.93
C GLN A 140 1.81 -11.81 -7.49
N VAL A 141 1.09 -11.77 -6.39
CA VAL A 141 0.38 -12.93 -5.85
C VAL A 141 -0.97 -13.05 -6.53
N ASN A 142 -1.09 -14.07 -7.38
CA ASN A 142 -2.30 -14.36 -8.16
C ASN A 142 -2.99 -15.61 -7.56
N ASP A 143 -3.46 -15.49 -6.33
CA ASP A 143 -4.09 -16.55 -5.56
C ASP A 143 -5.60 -16.35 -5.58
N THR A 144 -6.33 -17.28 -6.21
CA THR A 144 -7.78 -17.16 -6.42
C THR A 144 -8.55 -17.06 -5.09
N GLU A 145 -8.18 -17.86 -4.09
CA GLU A 145 -8.84 -17.83 -2.76
C GLU A 145 -8.63 -16.47 -2.07
N LEU A 146 -7.42 -15.90 -2.19
CA LEU A 146 -7.12 -14.57 -1.66
C LEU A 146 -7.93 -13.48 -2.39
N LEU A 147 -8.00 -13.55 -3.71
CA LEU A 147 -8.74 -12.58 -4.54
C LEU A 147 -10.23 -12.66 -4.25
N GLU A 148 -10.82 -13.83 -4.22
CA GLU A 148 -12.24 -14.02 -3.85
C GLU A 148 -12.54 -13.52 -2.43
N TRP A 149 -11.62 -13.75 -1.50
CA TRP A 149 -11.78 -13.24 -0.13
C TRP A 149 -11.76 -11.71 -0.09
N ILE A 150 -10.85 -11.07 -0.83
CA ILE A 150 -10.76 -9.60 -0.93
C ILE A 150 -12.01 -9.04 -1.62
N GLU A 151 -12.46 -9.63 -2.73
CA GLU A 151 -13.64 -9.20 -3.49
C GLU A 151 -14.93 -9.30 -2.67
N ASN A 152 -15.06 -10.31 -1.82
CA ASN A 152 -16.24 -10.48 -0.95
C ASN A 152 -16.28 -9.46 0.20
N GLU A 153 -15.15 -8.90 0.60
CA GLU A 153 -15.05 -7.92 1.68
C GLU A 153 -15.11 -6.46 1.17
N ASP A 154 -14.99 -6.23 -0.16
CA ASP A 154 -14.77 -4.87 -0.67
C ASP A 154 -15.50 -4.54 -1.98
N GLU A 155 -16.57 -3.75 -1.88
CA GLU A 155 -17.25 -3.11 -3.03
C GLU A 155 -16.28 -2.20 -3.83
N TYR A 156 -15.21 -1.69 -3.21
CA TYR A 156 -14.25 -0.77 -3.82
C TYR A 156 -13.26 -1.46 -4.76
N LEU A 157 -12.84 -2.68 -4.44
CA LEU A 157 -12.01 -3.48 -5.35
C LEU A 157 -12.80 -3.94 -6.58
N THR A 158 -14.10 -4.17 -6.43
CA THR A 158 -15.02 -4.37 -7.54
C THR A 158 -15.02 -3.13 -8.46
N TYR A 159 -15.02 -1.93 -7.89
CA TYR A 159 -14.93 -0.68 -8.64
C TYR A 159 -13.58 -0.53 -9.39
N LEU A 160 -12.45 -0.86 -8.77
CA LEU A 160 -11.13 -0.80 -9.41
C LEU A 160 -10.99 -1.80 -10.58
N ASN A 161 -11.61 -2.99 -10.46
CA ASN A 161 -11.60 -3.99 -11.52
C ASN A 161 -12.54 -3.63 -12.68
N THR A 162 -13.67 -2.98 -12.40
CA THR A 162 -14.63 -2.56 -13.43
C THR A 162 -14.23 -1.29 -14.19
N THR A 163 -13.33 -0.48 -13.65
CA THR A 163 -12.85 0.75 -14.33
C THR A 163 -11.56 0.55 -15.15
N ARG A 164 -11.05 -0.70 -15.24
CA ARG A 164 -9.90 -1.04 -16.09
C ARG A 164 -10.24 -1.20 -17.57
N ASP A 165 -11.52 -1.32 -17.90
CA ASP A 165 -12.01 -1.52 -19.28
C ASP A 165 -12.51 -0.23 -19.96
N ILE A 166 -12.13 0.97 -19.44
CA ILE A 166 -12.47 2.25 -20.05
C ILE A 166 -11.22 3.10 -20.27
#